data_98674c618a7e86dff69183cfb304bb9e
#
_entry.id   98674c618a7e86dff69183cfb304bb9e
#
_cell.length_a   1.000
_cell.length_b   1.000
_cell.length_c   1.000
_cell.angle_alpha   90.00
_cell.angle_beta   90.00
_cell.angle_gamma   90.00
#
_symmetry.space_group_name_H-M   'P 1'
#
loop_
_entity.id
_entity.type
_entity.pdbx_description
1 polymer ?
#
loop_
_entity_poly.entity_id
_entity_poly.type
_entity_poly.pdbx_seq_one_letter_code
_entity_poly.pdbx_strand_id
1 'polypeptide(L)'
;IECPVRHGQPVGRQNVHELLGSTAPECDEDIDCFDDGDEDRTSLRLGPQHPATHGVLRLDLELEGETILSCDPQVGYLHRGFEKMAETFTYAQALTLTDRLDYIAAISNNTGYCLAVEKLLGVEAPLRARYIRTITCEMSRLCSHLLWLATHALDIGAMTVFLYCFREREMLLDLFEDLCGARLTLTYPRIGGVRQDVTGRFMDGLQD
;
A
#
# COMPACT_ATOMS: atom_id res chain seq x y z
N ILE A 1 13.99 -0.58 -17.60
CA ILE A 1 14.86 -0.44 -16.40
C ILE A 1 14.78 -1.77 -15.72
N GLU A 2 15.76 -2.64 -15.99
CA GLU A 2 15.90 -3.91 -15.28
C GLU A 2 16.24 -3.62 -13.82
N CYS A 3 15.40 -4.06 -12.91
CA CYS A 3 15.74 -4.10 -11.51
C CYS A 3 16.77 -5.22 -11.33
N PRO A 4 18.02 -4.94 -10.90
CA PRO A 4 18.99 -6.00 -10.71
C PRO A 4 18.70 -6.73 -9.41
N VAL A 5 17.73 -7.62 -9.41
CA VAL A 5 17.63 -8.65 -8.39
C VAL A 5 18.79 -9.62 -8.64
N ARG A 6 19.86 -9.49 -7.86
CA ARG A 6 20.95 -10.46 -7.89
C ARG A 6 20.43 -11.79 -7.37
N HIS A 7 20.12 -12.70 -8.28
CA HIS A 7 19.96 -14.10 -7.93
C HIS A 7 21.19 -14.59 -7.17
N GLY A 8 21.01 -15.11 -5.97
CA GLY A 8 22.01 -15.95 -5.32
C GLY A 8 22.90 -15.36 -4.24
N GLN A 9 22.48 -14.32 -3.52
CA GLN A 9 23.11 -14.07 -2.20
C GLN A 9 22.21 -14.65 -1.09
N PRO A 10 22.72 -15.50 -0.20
CA PRO A 10 21.93 -15.99 0.92
C PRO A 10 21.51 -14.80 1.79
N VAL A 11 20.23 -14.65 1.96
CA VAL A 11 19.65 -13.75 2.97
C VAL A 11 20.20 -14.24 4.31
N GLY A 12 20.77 -13.35 5.12
CA GLY A 12 21.29 -13.71 6.43
C GLY A 12 20.24 -14.48 7.23
N ARG A 13 20.68 -15.48 7.98
CA ARG A 13 19.82 -16.34 8.81
C ARG A 13 18.88 -15.48 9.66
N GLN A 14 17.60 -15.51 9.33
CA GLN A 14 16.52 -14.83 10.07
C GLN A 14 15.58 -15.90 10.64
N ASN A 15 15.13 -15.69 11.86
CA ASN A 15 14.23 -16.62 12.52
C ASN A 15 12.80 -16.47 11.97
N VAL A 16 12.16 -17.58 11.60
CA VAL A 16 10.79 -17.62 11.05
C VAL A 16 9.78 -17.01 12.02
N HIS A 17 9.98 -17.15 13.33
CA HIS A 17 9.13 -16.51 14.35
C HIS A 17 9.12 -14.99 14.30
N GLU A 18 10.20 -14.35 13.85
CA GLU A 18 10.24 -12.89 13.64
C GLU A 18 9.43 -12.46 12.42
N LEU A 19 9.29 -13.35 11.42
CA LEU A 19 8.54 -13.07 10.18
C LEU A 19 7.05 -13.42 10.27
N LEU A 20 6.71 -14.51 10.99
CA LEU A 20 5.36 -15.06 11.00
C LEU A 20 4.56 -14.72 12.27
N GLY A 21 5.19 -14.08 13.27
CA GLY A 21 4.59 -13.90 14.59
C GLY A 21 4.56 -15.20 15.40
N SER A 22 4.08 -15.14 16.66
CA SER A 22 4.18 -16.19 17.66
C SER A 22 3.30 -17.44 17.45
N THR A 23 2.56 -17.52 16.36
CA THR A 23 1.77 -18.69 15.97
C THR A 23 2.34 -19.29 14.70
N ALA A 24 3.13 -20.37 14.87
CA ALA A 24 3.42 -21.24 13.73
C ALA A 24 2.06 -21.71 13.15
N PRO A 25 1.80 -21.55 11.85
CA PRO A 25 0.57 -22.03 11.26
C PRO A 25 0.53 -23.55 11.44
N GLU A 26 -0.53 -24.08 12.07
CA GLU A 26 -0.93 -25.45 11.82
C GLU A 26 -1.15 -25.53 10.31
N CYS A 27 -0.67 -26.61 9.66
CA CYS A 27 -0.73 -26.78 8.21
C CYS A 27 -2.17 -26.62 7.73
N ASP A 28 -2.55 -25.40 7.34
CA ASP A 28 -3.79 -25.12 6.64
C ASP A 28 -3.67 -25.59 5.18
N GLU A 29 -4.78 -25.96 4.56
CA GLU A 29 -4.87 -26.52 3.21
C GLU A 29 -4.23 -25.65 2.11
N ASP A 30 -3.83 -24.41 2.43
CA ASP A 30 -3.19 -23.46 1.53
C ASP A 30 -1.64 -23.48 1.58
N ILE A 31 -1.05 -24.41 2.35
CA ILE A 31 0.41 -24.55 2.51
C ILE A 31 0.84 -25.86 1.83
N ASP A 32 1.34 -25.75 0.61
CA ASP A 32 2.01 -26.87 -0.06
C ASP A 32 3.40 -27.08 0.58
N CYS A 33 3.50 -28.06 1.50
CA CYS A 33 4.78 -28.50 2.04
C CYS A 33 5.31 -29.62 1.10
N PHE A 34 6.38 -29.35 0.40
CA PHE A 34 7.12 -30.37 -0.34
C PHE A 34 8.29 -30.86 0.53
N ASP A 35 8.26 -32.15 0.85
CA ASP A 35 9.35 -32.81 1.57
C ASP A 35 10.38 -33.30 0.56
N ASP A 36 11.53 -32.64 0.47
CA ASP A 36 12.64 -33.00 -0.45
C ASP A 36 13.53 -34.15 0.09
N GLY A 37 13.08 -34.86 1.12
CA GLY A 37 13.79 -36.04 1.64
C GLY A 37 15.04 -35.75 2.48
N ASP A 38 15.35 -34.50 2.77
CA ASP A 38 16.33 -34.09 3.77
C ASP A 38 15.52 -33.80 5.05
N GLU A 39 15.68 -34.61 6.10
CA GLU A 39 14.79 -34.63 7.28
C GLU A 39 14.61 -33.25 7.97
N ASP A 40 15.47 -32.25 7.67
CA ASP A 40 15.44 -30.92 8.25
C ASP A 40 15.02 -29.80 7.28
N ARG A 41 14.83 -30.10 5.97
CA ARG A 41 14.48 -29.07 4.96
C ARG A 41 13.00 -29.15 4.56
N THR A 42 12.35 -28.00 4.65
CA THR A 42 10.93 -27.84 4.28
C THR A 42 10.77 -26.66 3.33
N SER A 43 10.02 -26.85 2.25
CA SER A 43 9.61 -25.76 1.37
C SER A 43 8.24 -25.25 1.81
N LEU A 44 8.15 -23.94 2.08
CA LEU A 44 6.93 -23.29 2.53
C LEU A 44 6.52 -22.21 1.53
N ARG A 45 5.28 -22.27 1.07
CA ARG A 45 4.71 -21.27 0.19
C ARG A 45 3.68 -20.40 0.93
N LEU A 46 3.97 -19.10 1.07
CA LEU A 46 3.08 -18.12 1.68
C LEU A 46 2.43 -17.24 0.60
N GLY A 47 1.11 -17.22 0.54
CA GLY A 47 0.35 -16.44 -0.43
C GLY A 47 0.07 -17.15 -1.76
N PRO A 48 -0.61 -16.48 -2.73
CA PRO A 48 -0.78 -15.01 -2.84
C PRO A 48 -1.81 -14.38 -1.89
N GLN A 49 -2.55 -15.16 -1.13
CA GLN A 49 -3.46 -14.68 -0.09
C GLN A 49 -3.13 -15.42 1.20
N HIS A 50 -2.40 -14.75 2.09
CA HIS A 50 -2.04 -15.26 3.40
C HIS A 50 -1.99 -14.11 4.41
N PRO A 51 -2.45 -14.29 5.66
CA PRO A 51 -2.46 -13.23 6.68
C PRO A 51 -1.10 -12.58 6.90
N ALA A 52 -0.01 -13.35 6.85
CA ALA A 52 1.35 -12.87 7.07
C ALA A 52 1.93 -12.06 5.90
N THR A 53 1.36 -12.12 4.69
CA THR A 53 1.88 -11.42 3.51
C THR A 53 1.17 -10.10 3.20
N HIS A 54 0.10 -9.76 3.93
CA HIS A 54 -0.66 -8.51 3.81
C HIS A 54 -0.91 -8.07 2.36
N GLY A 55 -1.83 -8.73 1.68
CA GLY A 55 -2.19 -8.45 0.29
C GLY A 55 -1.93 -9.63 -0.63
N VAL A 56 -1.49 -9.36 -1.86
CA VAL A 56 -1.34 -10.37 -2.91
C VAL A 56 0.16 -10.59 -3.20
N LEU A 57 0.92 -10.90 -2.17
CA LEU A 57 2.33 -11.28 -2.28
C LEU A 57 2.47 -12.78 -2.02
N ARG A 58 3.21 -13.46 -2.88
CA ARG A 58 3.63 -14.84 -2.66
C ARG A 58 5.10 -14.87 -2.32
N LEU A 59 5.44 -15.58 -1.27
CA LEU A 59 6.81 -15.87 -0.85
C LEU A 59 7.03 -17.37 -0.92
N ASP A 60 7.99 -17.81 -1.71
CA ASP A 60 8.46 -19.19 -1.72
C ASP A 60 9.70 -19.26 -0.81
N LEU A 61 9.59 -20.00 0.30
CA LEU A 61 10.61 -20.09 1.35
C LEU A 61 11.20 -21.49 1.39
N GLU A 62 12.52 -21.58 1.57
CA GLU A 62 13.20 -22.81 1.97
C GLU A 62 13.63 -22.66 3.44
N LEU A 63 13.24 -23.63 4.25
CA LEU A 63 13.46 -23.62 5.68
C LEU A 63 14.33 -24.81 6.11
N GLU A 64 15.17 -24.61 7.12
CA GLU A 64 15.84 -25.66 7.88
C GLU A 64 15.37 -25.53 9.34
N GLY A 65 14.39 -26.33 9.73
CA GLY A 65 13.64 -26.12 10.95
C GLY A 65 12.94 -24.75 10.92
N GLU A 66 13.28 -23.85 11.86
CA GLU A 66 12.75 -22.46 11.92
C GLU A 66 13.64 -21.42 11.21
N THR A 67 14.71 -21.86 10.56
CA THR A 67 15.67 -20.93 9.92
C THR A 67 15.36 -20.80 8.43
N ILE A 68 15.18 -19.57 7.94
CA ILE A 68 15.01 -19.31 6.51
C ILE A 68 16.37 -19.44 5.82
N LEU A 69 16.49 -20.39 4.88
CA LEU A 69 17.65 -20.58 4.04
C LEU A 69 17.58 -19.71 2.78
N SER A 70 16.41 -19.70 2.13
CA SER A 70 16.14 -18.87 0.96
C SER A 70 14.73 -18.28 1.00
N CYS A 71 14.54 -17.13 0.34
CA CYS A 71 13.26 -16.49 0.16
C CYS A 71 13.17 -15.93 -1.25
N ASP A 72 12.22 -16.41 -2.03
CA ASP A 72 11.96 -15.95 -3.39
C ASP A 72 10.59 -15.27 -3.46
N PRO A 73 10.54 -13.92 -3.51
CA PRO A 73 9.29 -13.18 -3.61
C PRO A 73 8.75 -13.22 -5.05
N GLN A 74 7.57 -13.80 -5.23
CA GLN A 74 6.86 -13.85 -6.50
C GLN A 74 5.97 -12.61 -6.63
N VAL A 75 6.43 -11.65 -7.43
CA VAL A 75 5.71 -10.41 -7.72
C VAL A 75 4.90 -10.51 -9.02
N GLY A 76 3.91 -9.62 -9.18
CA GLY A 76 3.16 -9.51 -10.42
C GLY A 76 1.67 -9.83 -10.31
N TYR A 77 1.19 -10.37 -9.20
CA TYR A 77 -0.23 -10.68 -9.03
C TYR A 77 -1.17 -9.47 -9.13
N LEU A 78 -0.68 -8.28 -8.82
CA LEU A 78 -1.39 -7.01 -9.00
C LEU A 78 -0.99 -6.25 -10.26
N HIS A 79 -0.21 -6.83 -11.14
CA HIS A 79 0.18 -6.19 -12.39
C HIS A 79 -1.01 -6.07 -13.34
N ARG A 80 -1.42 -4.83 -13.65
CA ARG A 80 -2.61 -4.52 -14.45
C ARG A 80 -2.29 -3.85 -15.76
N GLY A 81 -1.03 -3.86 -16.20
CA GLY A 81 -0.60 -3.15 -17.41
C GLY A 81 -0.74 -1.63 -17.31
N PHE A 82 -0.59 -1.07 -16.11
CA PHE A 82 -0.76 0.36 -15.81
C PHE A 82 0.04 1.25 -16.76
N GLU A 83 1.32 0.97 -16.95
CA GLU A 83 2.20 1.76 -17.81
C GLU A 83 1.74 1.73 -19.25
N LYS A 84 1.31 0.57 -19.75
CA LYS A 84 0.79 0.41 -21.11
C LYS A 84 -0.54 1.13 -21.33
N MET A 85 -1.41 1.11 -20.33
CA MET A 85 -2.65 1.90 -20.36
C MET A 85 -2.36 3.40 -20.36
N ALA A 86 -1.37 3.86 -19.58
CA ALA A 86 -0.99 5.26 -19.49
C ALA A 86 -0.48 5.82 -20.84
N GLU A 87 0.16 5.00 -21.67
CA GLU A 87 0.58 5.39 -23.03
C GLU A 87 -0.61 5.70 -23.95
N THR A 88 -1.78 5.08 -23.73
CA THR A 88 -2.97 5.24 -24.56
C THR A 88 -3.92 6.32 -24.06
N PHE A 89 -3.78 6.75 -22.81
CA PHE A 89 -4.65 7.72 -22.16
C PHE A 89 -4.11 9.15 -22.31
N THR A 90 -5.00 10.11 -22.24
CA THR A 90 -4.61 11.51 -22.05
C THR A 90 -4.07 11.70 -20.63
N TYR A 91 -3.26 12.75 -20.41
CA TYR A 91 -2.73 13.06 -19.08
C TYR A 91 -3.83 13.18 -18.00
N ALA A 92 -4.98 13.75 -18.34
CA ALA A 92 -6.11 13.86 -17.42
C ALA A 92 -6.76 12.49 -17.09
N GLN A 93 -6.81 11.58 -18.05
CA GLN A 93 -7.31 10.22 -17.86
C GLN A 93 -6.34 9.35 -17.09
N ALA A 94 -5.03 9.43 -17.38
CA ALA A 94 -3.99 8.68 -16.71
C ALA A 94 -3.91 9.00 -15.20
N LEU A 95 -4.30 10.21 -14.79
CA LEU A 95 -4.42 10.59 -13.38
C LEU A 95 -5.29 9.61 -12.58
N THR A 96 -6.38 9.10 -13.15
CA THR A 96 -7.27 8.16 -12.47
C THR A 96 -6.62 6.80 -12.20
N LEU A 97 -5.58 6.45 -12.95
CA LEU A 97 -4.83 5.21 -12.74
C LEU A 97 -3.92 5.32 -11.52
N THR A 98 -3.42 6.52 -11.22
CA THR A 98 -2.47 6.74 -10.12
C THR A 98 -3.08 6.55 -8.73
N ASP A 99 -4.40 6.74 -8.57
CA ASP A 99 -5.13 6.41 -7.34
C ASP A 99 -4.91 4.96 -6.87
N ARG A 100 -4.68 4.06 -7.82
CA ARG A 100 -4.67 2.62 -7.61
C ARG A 100 -3.28 2.03 -7.47
N LEU A 101 -2.25 2.85 -7.46
CA LEU A 101 -0.85 2.42 -7.23
C LEU A 101 -0.63 2.14 -5.75
N ASP A 102 -0.82 3.15 -4.93
CA ASP A 102 -0.93 3.04 -3.47
C ASP A 102 -2.32 3.56 -3.07
N TYR A 103 -3.31 2.65 -3.08
CA TYR A 103 -4.71 3.00 -2.82
C TYR A 103 -4.95 3.47 -1.37
N ILE A 104 -4.00 3.24 -0.47
CA ILE A 104 -4.09 3.71 0.92
C ILE A 104 -3.70 5.19 1.04
N ALA A 105 -2.81 5.67 0.15
CA ALA A 105 -2.36 7.06 0.08
C ALA A 105 -2.59 7.67 -1.32
N ALA A 106 -3.80 7.48 -1.89
CA ALA A 106 -4.15 7.82 -3.25
C ALA A 106 -3.85 9.28 -3.63
N ILE A 107 -4.13 10.25 -2.75
CA ILE A 107 -3.88 11.68 -3.01
C ILE A 107 -2.40 11.97 -3.21
N SER A 108 -1.52 11.30 -2.49
CA SER A 108 -0.07 11.50 -2.64
C SER A 108 0.41 11.09 -4.03
N ASN A 109 -0.09 9.95 -4.56
CA ASN A 109 0.20 9.50 -5.91
C ASN A 109 -0.31 10.48 -6.96
N ASN A 110 -1.56 10.93 -6.82
CA ASN A 110 -2.15 11.91 -7.73
C ASN A 110 -1.38 13.23 -7.73
N THR A 111 -0.98 13.70 -6.54
CA THR A 111 -0.21 14.95 -6.41
C THR A 111 1.15 14.82 -7.08
N GLY A 112 1.86 13.69 -6.86
CA GLY A 112 3.13 13.42 -7.52
C GLY A 112 3.01 13.44 -9.04
N TYR A 113 1.98 12.80 -9.58
CA TYR A 113 1.68 12.80 -11.02
C TYR A 113 1.35 14.22 -11.52
N CYS A 114 0.48 14.97 -10.84
CA CYS A 114 0.14 16.33 -11.21
C CYS A 114 1.39 17.23 -11.25
N LEU A 115 2.26 17.16 -10.23
CA LEU A 115 3.49 17.94 -10.18
C LEU A 115 4.45 17.60 -11.34
N ALA A 116 4.55 16.33 -11.72
CA ALA A 116 5.37 15.89 -12.86
C ALA A 116 4.85 16.47 -14.18
N VAL A 117 3.54 16.40 -14.42
CA VAL A 117 2.90 16.94 -15.64
C VAL A 117 2.94 18.47 -15.65
N GLU A 118 2.69 19.13 -14.52
CA GLU A 118 2.79 20.59 -14.38
C GLU A 118 4.20 21.09 -14.71
N LYS A 119 5.22 20.40 -14.19
CA LYS A 119 6.62 20.69 -14.52
C LYS A 119 6.91 20.54 -16.01
N LEU A 120 6.37 19.51 -16.64
CA LEU A 120 6.53 19.25 -18.08
C LEU A 120 5.87 20.35 -18.94
N LEU A 121 4.67 20.80 -18.52
CA LEU A 121 3.90 21.83 -19.22
C LEU A 121 4.32 23.26 -18.87
N GLY A 122 5.13 23.48 -17.86
CA GLY A 122 5.49 24.80 -17.35
C GLY A 122 4.31 25.54 -16.70
N VAL A 123 3.35 24.79 -16.13
CA VAL A 123 2.14 25.37 -15.50
C VAL A 123 2.35 25.35 -13.97
N GLU A 124 2.02 26.45 -13.31
CA GLU A 124 2.01 26.55 -11.85
C GLU A 124 0.58 26.52 -11.31
N ALA A 125 0.35 25.71 -10.28
CA ALA A 125 -0.92 25.70 -9.55
C ALA A 125 -1.02 26.97 -8.66
N PRO A 126 -2.24 27.57 -8.55
CA PRO A 126 -2.49 28.68 -7.64
C PRO A 126 -2.08 28.37 -6.20
N LEU A 127 -1.62 29.39 -5.46
CA LEU A 127 -1.12 29.24 -4.09
C LEU A 127 -2.13 28.53 -3.18
N ARG A 128 -3.41 28.90 -3.26
CA ARG A 128 -4.49 28.26 -2.50
C ARG A 128 -4.59 26.74 -2.79
N ALA A 129 -4.55 26.35 -4.07
CA ALA A 129 -4.59 24.94 -4.45
C ALA A 129 -3.36 24.16 -3.95
N ARG A 130 -2.19 24.79 -3.89
CA ARG A 130 -0.97 24.18 -3.35
C ARG A 130 -1.12 23.90 -1.85
N TYR A 131 -1.67 24.83 -1.06
CA TYR A 131 -1.97 24.58 0.37
C TYR A 131 -2.99 23.48 0.56
N ILE A 132 -4.08 23.46 -0.22
CA ILE A 132 -5.10 22.42 -0.13
C ILE A 132 -4.51 21.04 -0.47
N ARG A 133 -3.68 20.96 -1.50
CA ARG A 133 -2.96 19.72 -1.83
C ARG A 133 -2.08 19.25 -0.67
N THR A 134 -1.36 20.15 -0.02
CA THR A 134 -0.51 19.80 1.12
C THR A 134 -1.35 19.25 2.27
N ILE A 135 -2.44 19.92 2.65
CA ILE A 135 -3.34 19.46 3.71
C ILE A 135 -3.88 18.06 3.38
N THR A 136 -4.43 17.88 2.18
CA THR A 136 -5.03 16.61 1.79
C THR A 136 -4.01 15.48 1.63
N CYS A 137 -2.77 15.77 1.23
CA CYS A 137 -1.68 14.79 1.23
C CYS A 137 -1.32 14.36 2.65
N GLU A 138 -1.25 15.30 3.60
CA GLU A 138 -0.94 14.98 5.00
C GLU A 138 -2.07 14.16 5.65
N MET A 139 -3.33 14.50 5.38
CA MET A 139 -4.47 13.68 5.80
C MET A 139 -4.40 12.25 5.23
N SER A 140 -4.08 12.13 3.93
CA SER A 140 -3.91 10.84 3.26
C SER A 140 -2.76 10.05 3.90
N ARG A 141 -1.66 10.72 4.26
CA ARG A 141 -0.54 10.11 4.97
C ARG A 141 -0.95 9.62 6.36
N LEU A 142 -1.73 10.40 7.12
CA LEU A 142 -2.27 9.97 8.41
C LEU A 142 -3.16 8.72 8.27
N CYS A 143 -4.05 8.69 7.29
CA CYS A 143 -4.88 7.52 6.99
C CYS A 143 -4.03 6.28 6.70
N SER A 144 -2.93 6.43 5.97
CA SER A 144 -1.99 5.35 5.66
C SER A 144 -1.26 4.87 6.92
N HIS A 145 -0.79 5.78 7.77
CA HIS A 145 -0.12 5.45 9.01
C HIS A 145 -1.04 4.74 10.01
N LEU A 146 -2.29 5.16 10.10
CA LEU A 146 -3.29 4.48 10.95
C LEU A 146 -3.54 3.04 10.47
N LEU A 147 -3.62 2.82 9.17
CA LEU A 147 -3.74 1.47 8.62
C LEU A 147 -2.50 0.62 8.91
N TRP A 148 -1.30 1.18 8.66
CA TRP A 148 -0.04 0.50 8.95
C TRP A 148 0.04 0.10 10.42
N LEU A 149 -0.24 1.03 11.33
CA LEU A 149 -0.20 0.77 12.77
C LEU A 149 -1.22 -0.31 13.17
N ALA A 150 -2.44 -0.25 12.60
CA ALA A 150 -3.50 -1.21 12.85
C ALA A 150 -3.10 -2.63 12.45
N THR A 151 -2.60 -2.82 11.25
CA THR A 151 -2.20 -4.14 10.74
C THR A 151 -0.98 -4.67 11.48
N HIS A 152 0.00 -3.82 11.78
CA HIS A 152 1.16 -4.21 12.57
C HIS A 152 0.78 -4.65 13.99
N ALA A 153 -0.14 -3.91 14.63
CA ALA A 153 -0.67 -4.29 15.95
C ALA A 153 -1.45 -5.61 15.90
N LEU A 154 -2.17 -5.87 14.81
CA LEU A 154 -2.89 -7.11 14.60
C LEU A 154 -1.94 -8.32 14.52
N ASP A 155 -0.80 -8.18 13.82
CA ASP A 155 0.21 -9.24 13.68
C ASP A 155 0.80 -9.68 15.02
N ILE A 156 0.93 -8.75 15.97
CA ILE A 156 1.37 -9.06 17.35
C ILE A 156 0.20 -9.41 18.29
N GLY A 157 -1.01 -9.62 17.75
CA GLY A 157 -2.18 -10.06 18.51
C GLY A 157 -2.98 -8.93 19.19
N ALA A 158 -2.64 -7.65 18.96
CA ALA A 158 -3.31 -6.51 19.61
C ALA A 158 -4.57 -6.05 18.84
N MET A 159 -5.58 -6.91 18.72
CA MET A 159 -6.83 -6.66 17.97
C MET A 159 -7.52 -5.34 18.36
N THR A 160 -7.51 -4.98 19.64
CA THR A 160 -8.18 -3.75 20.12
C THR A 160 -7.55 -2.50 19.53
N VAL A 161 -6.23 -2.47 19.35
CA VAL A 161 -5.50 -1.35 18.73
C VAL A 161 -5.91 -1.19 17.27
N PHE A 162 -6.08 -2.32 16.55
CA PHE A 162 -6.61 -2.32 15.18
C PHE A 162 -7.96 -1.59 15.12
N LEU A 163 -8.90 -1.91 15.99
CA LEU A 163 -10.23 -1.29 16.01
C LEU A 163 -10.16 0.21 16.32
N TYR A 164 -9.31 0.63 17.25
CA TYR A 164 -9.13 2.06 17.56
C TYR A 164 -8.54 2.84 16.38
N CYS A 165 -7.51 2.32 15.74
CA CYS A 165 -6.92 2.96 14.56
C CYS A 165 -7.93 3.12 13.42
N PHE A 166 -8.78 2.10 13.20
CA PHE A 166 -9.81 2.17 12.17
C PHE A 166 -10.92 3.17 12.51
N ARG A 167 -11.27 3.32 13.79
CA ARG A 167 -12.22 4.36 14.23
C ARG A 167 -11.72 5.76 13.87
N GLU A 168 -10.48 6.08 14.19
CA GLU A 168 -9.88 7.38 13.86
C GLU A 168 -9.73 7.57 12.34
N ARG A 169 -9.38 6.49 11.64
CA ARG A 169 -9.29 6.52 10.18
C ARG A 169 -10.63 6.82 9.52
N GLU A 170 -11.73 6.30 10.03
CA GLU A 170 -13.08 6.57 9.52
C GLU A 170 -13.41 8.07 9.54
N MET A 171 -13.06 8.78 10.61
CA MET A 171 -13.27 10.23 10.69
C MET A 171 -12.57 10.99 9.55
N LEU A 172 -11.33 10.60 9.22
CA LEU A 172 -10.60 11.18 8.09
C LEU A 172 -11.23 10.81 6.74
N LEU A 173 -11.75 9.59 6.60
CA LEU A 173 -12.42 9.16 5.38
C LEU A 173 -13.75 9.91 5.16
N ASP A 174 -14.49 10.24 6.22
CA ASP A 174 -15.69 11.06 6.14
C ASP A 174 -15.37 12.48 5.65
N LEU A 175 -14.25 13.06 6.10
CA LEU A 175 -13.77 14.34 5.57
C LEU A 175 -13.40 14.26 4.08
N PHE A 176 -12.79 13.17 3.63
CA PHE A 176 -12.54 12.96 2.21
C PHE A 176 -13.82 12.80 1.40
N GLU A 177 -14.83 12.12 1.94
CA GLU A 177 -16.14 11.99 1.30
C GLU A 177 -16.82 13.36 1.14
N ASP A 178 -16.77 14.22 2.16
CA ASP A 178 -17.25 15.60 2.08
C ASP A 178 -16.48 16.42 1.02
N LEU A 179 -15.17 16.20 0.90
CA LEU A 179 -14.32 16.97 0.01
C LEU A 179 -14.46 16.55 -1.44
N CYS A 180 -14.51 15.24 -1.73
CA CYS A 180 -14.43 14.75 -3.10
C CYS A 180 -15.49 13.70 -3.48
N GLY A 181 -16.37 13.32 -2.55
CA GLY A 181 -17.44 12.34 -2.78
C GLY A 181 -16.96 10.90 -2.83
N ALA A 182 -15.73 10.62 -2.39
CA ALA A 182 -15.15 9.29 -2.38
C ALA A 182 -14.32 9.07 -1.10
N ARG A 183 -14.18 7.80 -0.70
CA ARG A 183 -13.47 7.40 0.53
C ARG A 183 -12.07 6.84 0.28
N LEU A 184 -11.81 6.25 -0.89
CA LEU A 184 -10.54 5.59 -1.22
C LEU A 184 -9.88 6.15 -2.49
N THR A 185 -10.47 5.94 -3.65
CA THR A 185 -9.95 6.43 -4.93
C THR A 185 -10.42 7.85 -5.17
N LEU A 186 -9.69 8.81 -4.65
CA LEU A 186 -10.15 10.17 -4.42
C LEU A 186 -10.08 11.04 -5.67
N THR A 187 -9.06 10.87 -6.49
CA THR A 187 -8.77 11.65 -7.72
C THR A 187 -9.05 13.15 -7.52
N TYR A 188 -8.65 13.72 -6.39
CA TYR A 188 -8.96 15.08 -6.01
C TYR A 188 -7.99 16.14 -6.60
N PRO A 189 -6.65 15.96 -6.56
CA PRO A 189 -5.71 16.82 -7.26
C PRO A 189 -5.97 16.79 -8.77
N ARG A 190 -5.77 17.94 -9.44
CA ARG A 190 -5.88 18.09 -10.89
C ARG A 190 -4.67 18.84 -11.41
N ILE A 191 -4.29 18.60 -12.65
CA ILE A 191 -3.23 19.36 -13.30
C ILE A 191 -3.62 20.84 -13.30
N GLY A 192 -2.79 21.69 -12.72
CA GLY A 192 -3.04 23.12 -12.54
C GLY A 192 -3.87 23.50 -11.30
N GLY A 193 -4.25 22.53 -10.43
CA GLY A 193 -5.01 22.86 -9.22
C GLY A 193 -5.65 21.66 -8.51
N VAL A 194 -6.86 21.84 -8.03
CA VAL A 194 -7.70 20.83 -7.37
C VAL A 194 -9.08 20.79 -8.03
N ARG A 195 -9.82 19.69 -7.82
CA ARG A 195 -11.13 19.47 -8.44
C ARG A 195 -12.15 20.52 -8.03
N GLN A 196 -12.17 20.89 -6.76
CA GLN A 196 -13.07 21.88 -6.16
C GLN A 196 -12.43 22.49 -4.92
N ASP A 197 -12.91 23.63 -4.47
CA ASP A 197 -12.46 24.28 -3.25
C ASP A 197 -12.97 23.52 -2.01
N VAL A 198 -12.35 23.77 -0.88
CA VAL A 198 -12.76 23.18 0.40
C VAL A 198 -14.07 23.79 0.87
N THR A 199 -14.94 22.95 1.46
CA THR A 199 -16.23 23.38 2.04
C THR A 199 -16.04 23.88 3.47
N GLY A 200 -17.01 24.65 3.99
CA GLY A 200 -17.02 25.07 5.41
C GLY A 200 -17.03 23.85 6.32
N ARG A 201 -17.84 22.84 6.02
CA ARG A 201 -17.93 21.59 6.79
C ARG A 201 -16.59 20.85 6.87
N PHE A 202 -15.86 20.79 5.74
CA PHE A 202 -14.52 20.20 5.74
C PHE A 202 -13.56 20.97 6.65
N MET A 203 -13.61 22.33 6.62
CA MET A 203 -12.75 23.15 7.45
C MET A 203 -13.10 23.04 8.94
N ASP A 204 -14.37 22.94 9.29
CA ASP A 204 -14.83 22.74 10.66
C ASP A 204 -14.36 21.35 11.18
N GLY A 205 -14.55 20.29 10.41
CA GLY A 205 -14.12 18.95 10.76
C GLY A 205 -12.60 18.72 10.82
N LEU A 206 -11.80 19.64 10.29
CA LEU A 206 -10.33 19.61 10.46
C LEU A 206 -9.88 20.18 11.82
N GLN A 207 -10.75 20.91 12.52
CA GLN A 207 -10.44 21.53 13.81
C GLN A 207 -10.84 20.64 14.99
N ASP A 208 -11.75 19.68 14.77
CA ASP A 208 -12.21 18.69 15.76
C ASP A 208 -11.24 17.49 15.85
#